data_669bf685e5a55468343d5a8683ee1d70
#
_entry.id   669bf685e5a55468343d5a8683ee1d70
#
_cell.length_a   1.000
_cell.length_b   1.000
_cell.length_c   1.000
_cell.angle_alpha   90.00
_cell.angle_beta   90.00
_cell.angle_gamma   90.00
#
_symmetry.space_group_name_H-M   'P 1'
#
loop_
_entity.id
_entity.type
_entity.pdbx_description
1 polymer ?
#
loop_
_entity_poly.entity_id
_entity_poly.type
_entity_poly.pdbx_seq_one_letter_code
_entity_poly.pdbx_strand_id
1 'polypeptide(L)'
;MLIRSLRANHLENPLGFKMDAPLLTWTLEGSAGDAPKTARVQVALSPAFDAPLVDTGAREDLSPLGFTPEMTLAPRTRYYWRVEATSEKGETAVSETAWFETAKQDEPWQAEWIEAPFDRQIHPLFAKPFTLREAPVRARAYVTGLGVYELTVNGERVSDEVLAPFYNDYDNWIQYQTYDITPLLRAGENCVSAIVGEGWRRNRLVQERLEFNEFNRVLP
;
A
#
# COMPACT_ATOMS: atom_id res chain seq x y z
N MET A 1 -4.65 -23.81 -20.35
CA MET A 1 -3.67 -23.08 -19.50
C MET A 1 -4.37 -21.91 -18.82
N LEU A 2 -4.09 -21.67 -17.53
CA LEU A 2 -4.60 -20.51 -16.76
C LEU A 2 -3.42 -19.78 -16.12
N ILE A 3 -3.51 -18.44 -16.06
CA ILE A 3 -2.53 -17.60 -15.36
C ILE A 3 -3.19 -17.07 -14.11
N ARG A 4 -2.57 -17.32 -12.95
CA ARG A 4 -3.12 -16.95 -11.62
C ARG A 4 -2.07 -16.35 -10.71
N SER A 5 -2.49 -15.97 -9.51
CA SER A 5 -1.63 -15.49 -8.41
C SER A 5 -0.67 -14.39 -8.84
N LEU A 6 -1.21 -13.38 -9.56
CA LEU A 6 -0.42 -12.22 -9.95
C LEU A 6 -0.04 -11.41 -8.72
N ARG A 7 1.26 -11.24 -8.47
CA ARG A 7 1.77 -10.52 -7.29
C ARG A 7 2.84 -9.51 -7.69
N ALA A 8 2.80 -8.37 -7.04
CA ALA A 8 3.86 -7.36 -7.07
C ALA A 8 4.56 -7.35 -5.70
N ASN A 9 5.89 -7.57 -5.67
CA ASN A 9 6.67 -7.74 -4.45
C ASN A 9 6.05 -8.76 -3.48
N HIS A 10 5.60 -9.91 -4.01
CA HIS A 10 4.96 -11.02 -3.32
C HIS A 10 3.57 -10.72 -2.73
N LEU A 11 3.03 -9.52 -2.93
CA LEU A 11 1.71 -9.10 -2.46
C LEU A 11 0.70 -9.07 -3.62
N GLU A 12 -0.53 -9.43 -3.32
CA GLU A 12 -1.64 -9.32 -4.25
C GLU A 12 -2.23 -7.91 -4.17
N ASN A 13 -2.22 -7.20 -5.30
CA ASN A 13 -2.74 -5.84 -5.42
C ASN A 13 -2.28 -4.89 -4.28
N PRO A 14 -0.97 -4.73 -4.04
CA PRO A 14 -0.48 -3.93 -2.92
C PRO A 14 -0.84 -2.45 -3.07
N LEU A 15 -1.36 -1.86 -1.98
CA LEU A 15 -1.76 -0.47 -1.90
C LEU A 15 -0.75 0.34 -1.08
N GLY A 16 -0.12 1.33 -1.73
CA GLY A 16 0.62 2.37 -1.04
C GLY A 16 1.94 1.93 -0.40
N PHE A 17 2.65 1.02 -1.05
CA PHE A 17 4.00 0.63 -0.64
C PHE A 17 5.06 1.51 -1.32
N LYS A 18 6.10 1.88 -0.57
CA LYS A 18 7.31 2.42 -1.18
C LYS A 18 8.01 1.31 -1.95
N MET A 19 8.28 1.53 -3.21
CA MET A 19 9.00 0.60 -4.07
C MET A 19 9.77 1.35 -5.16
N ASP A 20 10.99 0.91 -5.42
CA ASP A 20 11.80 1.46 -6.51
C ASP A 20 11.48 0.78 -7.83
N ALA A 21 11.23 -0.53 -7.79
CA ALA A 21 10.79 -1.33 -8.92
C ALA A 21 9.92 -2.49 -8.43
N PRO A 22 8.82 -2.84 -9.12
CA PRO A 22 7.98 -3.96 -8.76
C PRO A 22 8.60 -5.27 -9.26
N LEU A 23 8.75 -6.26 -8.38
CA LEU A 23 8.99 -7.64 -8.79
C LEU A 23 7.64 -8.29 -9.08
N LEU A 24 7.35 -8.55 -10.34
CA LEU A 24 6.10 -9.16 -10.81
C LEU A 24 6.26 -10.67 -10.89
N THR A 25 5.35 -11.40 -10.24
CA THR A 25 5.32 -12.87 -10.25
C THR A 25 3.92 -13.38 -10.57
N TRP A 26 3.83 -14.56 -11.18
CA TRP A 26 2.56 -15.23 -11.50
C TRP A 26 2.71 -16.74 -11.47
N THR A 27 1.60 -17.46 -11.52
CA THR A 27 1.58 -18.92 -11.63
C THR A 27 0.87 -19.36 -12.89
N LEU A 28 1.27 -20.49 -13.43
CA LEU A 28 0.64 -21.14 -14.58
C LEU A 28 0.02 -22.47 -14.12
N GLU A 29 -1.25 -22.68 -14.43
CA GLU A 29 -2.01 -23.87 -14.05
C GLU A 29 -2.64 -24.53 -15.29
N GLY A 30 -2.82 -25.84 -15.22
CA GLY A 30 -3.65 -26.58 -16.19
C GLY A 30 -3.03 -26.87 -17.56
N SER A 31 -1.72 -26.65 -17.72
CA SER A 31 -1.01 -27.06 -18.92
C SER A 31 -0.50 -28.51 -18.81
N ALA A 32 -1.38 -29.48 -18.66
CA ALA A 32 -1.01 -30.88 -18.39
C ALA A 32 0.11 -31.39 -19.33
N GLY A 33 1.36 -31.35 -18.83
CA GLY A 33 2.56 -31.80 -19.57
C GLY A 33 3.00 -30.89 -20.72
N ASP A 34 2.57 -29.62 -20.73
CA ASP A 34 2.94 -28.61 -21.70
C ASP A 34 3.63 -27.44 -21.01
N ALA A 35 4.88 -27.14 -21.36
CA ALA A 35 5.67 -26.08 -20.77
C ALA A 35 5.28 -24.71 -21.36
N PRO A 36 5.40 -23.61 -20.56
CA PRO A 36 5.29 -22.27 -21.12
C PRO A 36 6.45 -22.03 -22.11
N LYS A 37 6.14 -21.54 -23.29
CA LYS A 37 7.13 -21.20 -24.32
C LYS A 37 7.48 -19.72 -24.26
N THR A 38 6.46 -18.86 -24.25
CA THR A 38 6.65 -17.42 -24.21
C THR A 38 5.72 -16.80 -23.18
N ALA A 39 6.15 -15.67 -22.64
CA ALA A 39 5.29 -14.77 -21.87
C ALA A 39 5.42 -13.34 -22.42
N ARG A 40 4.38 -12.54 -22.21
CA ARG A 40 4.34 -11.09 -22.45
C ARG A 40 3.78 -10.43 -21.24
N VAL A 41 4.46 -9.42 -20.72
CA VAL A 41 4.01 -8.60 -19.60
C VAL A 41 3.70 -7.20 -20.09
N GLN A 42 2.54 -6.69 -19.71
CA GLN A 42 2.15 -5.31 -19.98
C GLN A 42 1.89 -4.59 -18.67
N VAL A 43 2.39 -3.34 -18.56
CA VAL A 43 2.12 -2.43 -17.42
C VAL A 43 1.58 -1.12 -17.98
N ALA A 44 0.50 -0.59 -17.41
CA ALA A 44 -0.16 0.62 -17.89
C ALA A 44 -0.75 1.44 -16.72
N LEU A 45 -1.11 2.70 -16.98
CA LEU A 45 -1.86 3.56 -16.04
C LEU A 45 -3.37 3.33 -16.12
N SER A 46 -3.84 2.62 -17.15
CA SER A 46 -5.25 2.29 -17.37
C SER A 46 -5.43 0.77 -17.48
N PRO A 47 -6.51 0.20 -16.92
CA PRO A 47 -6.82 -1.23 -17.08
C PRO A 47 -7.23 -1.61 -18.52
N ALA A 48 -7.43 -0.62 -19.40
CA ALA A 48 -7.69 -0.87 -20.82
C ALA A 48 -6.42 -1.20 -21.63
N PHE A 49 -5.23 -0.86 -21.11
CA PHE A 49 -3.94 -1.06 -21.79
C PHE A 49 -3.81 -0.42 -23.16
N ASP A 50 -4.53 0.69 -23.42
CA ASP A 50 -4.49 1.40 -24.70
C ASP A 50 -3.12 2.03 -24.99
N ALA A 51 -2.39 2.41 -23.92
CA ALA A 51 -1.05 2.98 -23.99
C ALA A 51 -0.18 2.38 -22.86
N PRO A 52 0.33 1.17 -23.01
CA PRO A 52 1.16 0.55 -21.98
C PRO A 52 2.47 1.31 -21.82
N LEU A 53 2.89 1.50 -20.57
CA LEU A 53 4.21 2.05 -20.22
C LEU A 53 5.30 1.03 -20.49
N VAL A 54 4.98 -0.24 -20.26
CA VAL A 54 5.83 -1.39 -20.55
C VAL A 54 5.00 -2.40 -21.34
N ASP A 55 5.57 -2.86 -22.44
CA ASP A 55 5.09 -4.00 -23.22
C ASP A 55 6.30 -4.79 -23.68
N THR A 56 6.52 -5.94 -23.09
CA THR A 56 7.71 -6.76 -23.39
C THR A 56 7.66 -7.43 -24.76
N GLY A 57 6.48 -7.47 -25.39
CA GLY A 57 6.25 -8.45 -26.46
C GLY A 57 6.32 -9.88 -25.93
N ALA A 58 6.09 -10.85 -26.80
CA ALA A 58 6.23 -12.27 -26.46
C ALA A 58 7.72 -12.65 -26.38
N ARG A 59 8.18 -13.13 -25.23
CA ARG A 59 9.59 -13.48 -24.96
C ARG A 59 9.68 -14.86 -24.31
N GLU A 60 10.75 -15.60 -24.59
CA GLU A 60 11.03 -16.92 -24.02
C GLU A 60 11.78 -16.83 -22.66
N ASP A 61 12.43 -15.71 -22.39
CA ASP A 61 13.26 -15.49 -21.20
C ASP A 61 12.51 -14.86 -20.01
N LEU A 62 11.20 -14.61 -20.14
CA LEU A 62 10.39 -14.09 -19.02
C LEU A 62 10.02 -15.22 -18.06
N SER A 63 10.51 -15.11 -16.83
CA SER A 63 10.25 -16.08 -15.77
C SER A 63 9.01 -15.71 -14.94
N PRO A 64 8.08 -16.63 -14.69
CA PRO A 64 6.98 -16.42 -13.76
C PRO A 64 7.42 -16.27 -12.31
N LEU A 65 8.67 -16.66 -11.99
CA LEU A 65 9.25 -16.53 -10.66
C LEU A 65 9.71 -15.10 -10.35
N GLY A 66 9.84 -14.25 -11.36
CA GLY A 66 10.19 -12.85 -11.16
C GLY A 66 10.53 -12.14 -12.47
N PHE A 67 9.85 -11.03 -12.69
CA PHE A 67 10.14 -10.07 -13.75
C PHE A 67 10.07 -8.66 -13.15
N THR A 68 11.12 -7.88 -13.34
CA THR A 68 11.17 -6.47 -12.94
C THR A 68 11.13 -5.61 -14.18
N PRO A 69 10.03 -4.87 -14.44
CA PRO A 69 9.95 -3.98 -15.59
C PRO A 69 10.88 -2.77 -15.41
N GLU A 70 11.56 -2.39 -16.48
CA GLU A 70 12.34 -1.16 -16.54
C GLU A 70 11.40 0.04 -16.68
N MET A 71 11.10 0.71 -15.58
CA MET A 71 10.22 1.87 -15.54
C MET A 71 10.49 2.73 -14.30
N THR A 72 10.17 4.02 -14.39
CA THR A 72 10.17 4.92 -13.24
C THR A 72 8.78 4.97 -12.64
N LEU A 73 8.69 4.75 -11.33
CA LEU A 73 7.45 4.80 -10.60
C LEU A 73 7.18 6.21 -10.06
N ALA A 74 6.05 6.79 -10.46
CA ALA A 74 5.57 8.04 -9.89
C ALA A 74 4.95 7.80 -8.50
N PRO A 75 5.01 8.76 -7.57
CA PRO A 75 4.38 8.64 -6.27
C PRO A 75 2.85 8.59 -6.39
N ARG A 76 2.19 7.94 -5.43
CA ARG A 76 0.73 7.88 -5.29
C ARG A 76 0.00 7.45 -6.57
N THR A 77 0.62 6.55 -7.35
CA THR A 77 0.16 6.18 -8.69
C THR A 77 -0.19 4.71 -8.74
N ARG A 78 -1.37 4.40 -9.27
CA ARG A 78 -1.81 3.04 -9.54
C ARG A 78 -1.38 2.62 -10.93
N TYR A 79 -0.73 1.46 -10.99
CA TYR A 79 -0.32 0.77 -12.19
C TYR A 79 -1.11 -0.52 -12.32
N TYR A 80 -1.63 -0.78 -13.51
CA TYR A 80 -2.30 -2.01 -13.88
C TYR A 80 -1.34 -2.88 -14.67
N TRP A 81 -1.42 -4.17 -14.49
CA TRP A 81 -0.58 -5.08 -15.24
C TRP A 81 -1.27 -6.41 -15.53
N ARG A 82 -0.84 -7.08 -16.58
CA ARG A 82 -1.32 -8.39 -16.98
C ARG A 82 -0.23 -9.18 -17.66
N VAL A 83 -0.46 -10.49 -17.76
CA VAL A 83 0.43 -11.44 -18.41
C VAL A 83 -0.35 -12.18 -19.48
N GLU A 84 0.26 -12.35 -20.66
CA GLU A 84 -0.14 -13.28 -21.69
C GLU A 84 0.94 -14.36 -21.78
N ALA A 85 0.57 -15.63 -21.85
CA ALA A 85 1.51 -16.73 -21.99
C ALA A 85 1.06 -17.69 -23.08
N THR A 86 2.03 -18.22 -23.82
CA THR A 86 1.80 -19.23 -24.87
C THR A 86 2.62 -20.47 -24.54
N SER A 87 2.00 -21.65 -24.63
CA SER A 87 2.66 -22.94 -24.40
C SER A 87 3.40 -23.42 -25.61
N GLU A 88 4.23 -24.48 -25.48
CA GLU A 88 4.91 -25.14 -26.62
C GLU A 88 3.95 -25.68 -27.66
N LYS A 89 2.73 -26.08 -27.23
CA LYS A 89 1.68 -26.58 -28.14
C LYS A 89 0.83 -25.46 -28.74
N GLY A 90 1.14 -24.18 -28.42
CA GLY A 90 0.44 -23.03 -29.00
C GLY A 90 -0.85 -22.64 -28.26
N GLU A 91 -1.12 -23.20 -27.07
CA GLU A 91 -2.21 -22.72 -26.21
C GLU A 91 -1.86 -21.36 -25.63
N THR A 92 -2.73 -20.36 -25.80
CA THR A 92 -2.54 -19.01 -25.27
C THR A 92 -3.55 -18.70 -24.17
N ALA A 93 -3.07 -18.06 -23.11
CA ALA A 93 -3.90 -17.55 -22.03
C ALA A 93 -3.50 -16.12 -21.69
N VAL A 94 -4.48 -15.33 -21.24
CA VAL A 94 -4.30 -13.99 -20.71
C VAL A 94 -4.80 -13.98 -19.27
N SER A 95 -4.04 -13.38 -18.38
CA SER A 95 -4.43 -13.24 -16.97
C SER A 95 -5.57 -12.25 -16.77
N GLU A 96 -6.19 -12.28 -15.61
CA GLU A 96 -6.92 -11.14 -15.09
C GLU A 96 -5.97 -9.95 -14.95
N THR A 97 -6.56 -8.75 -14.89
CA THR A 97 -5.79 -7.54 -14.63
C THR A 97 -5.51 -7.41 -13.14
N ALA A 98 -4.23 -7.38 -12.77
CA ALA A 98 -3.77 -7.03 -11.44
C ALA A 98 -3.32 -5.56 -11.38
N TRP A 99 -3.07 -5.06 -10.17
CA TRP A 99 -2.58 -3.70 -10.00
C TRP A 99 -1.61 -3.63 -8.81
N PHE A 100 -0.84 -2.56 -8.76
CA PHE A 100 -0.14 -2.09 -7.57
C PHE A 100 -0.22 -0.58 -7.51
N GLU A 101 -0.18 -0.02 -6.32
CA GLU A 101 -0.23 1.43 -6.12
C GLU A 101 0.95 1.86 -5.25
N THR A 102 1.75 2.79 -5.76
CA THR A 102 2.89 3.32 -5.04
C THR A 102 2.46 4.19 -3.86
N ALA A 103 3.29 4.20 -2.82
CA ALA A 103 3.17 5.13 -1.71
C ALA A 103 3.56 6.56 -2.12
N LYS A 104 3.81 7.41 -1.13
CA LYS A 104 4.34 8.76 -1.34
C LYS A 104 5.72 8.80 -2.00
N GLN A 105 6.41 7.67 -2.07
CA GLN A 105 7.81 7.58 -2.46
C GLN A 105 8.66 8.57 -1.61
N ASP A 106 9.42 9.43 -2.24
CA ASP A 106 10.26 10.42 -1.55
C ASP A 106 9.60 11.81 -1.45
N GLU A 107 8.28 11.90 -1.68
CA GLU A 107 7.56 13.16 -1.49
C GLU A 107 7.57 13.59 -0.02
N PRO A 108 7.90 14.85 0.28
CA PRO A 108 7.88 15.36 1.64
C PRO A 108 6.47 15.34 2.23
N TRP A 109 6.37 15.16 3.53
CA TRP A 109 5.12 15.33 4.25
C TRP A 109 4.74 16.81 4.26
N GLN A 110 3.45 17.08 3.98
CA GLN A 110 2.83 18.40 4.16
C GLN A 110 2.07 18.49 5.49
N ALA A 111 1.85 17.33 6.12
CA ALA A 111 1.21 17.25 7.41
C ALA A 111 2.20 17.58 8.52
N GLU A 112 1.71 18.21 9.58
CA GLU A 112 2.43 18.50 10.80
C GLU A 112 2.05 17.51 11.89
N TRP A 113 2.95 17.30 12.85
CA TRP A 113 2.66 16.54 14.04
C TRP A 113 1.66 17.29 14.90
N ILE A 114 0.63 16.59 15.38
CA ILE A 114 -0.36 17.11 16.30
C ILE A 114 -0.26 16.37 17.64
N GLU A 115 -0.44 17.09 18.73
CA GLU A 115 -0.47 16.56 20.09
C GLU A 115 -1.68 17.13 20.84
N ALA A 116 -2.25 16.34 21.74
CA ALA A 116 -3.32 16.82 22.61
C ALA A 116 -2.75 17.73 23.72
N PRO A 117 -3.39 18.86 24.05
CA PRO A 117 -2.90 19.82 25.04
C PRO A 117 -3.24 19.43 26.50
N PHE A 118 -3.46 18.15 26.78
CA PHE A 118 -3.86 17.65 28.09
C PHE A 118 -3.01 16.46 28.55
N ASP A 119 -3.30 15.93 29.74
CA ASP A 119 -2.53 14.86 30.37
C ASP A 119 -2.35 13.65 29.43
N ARG A 120 -1.12 13.20 29.33
CA ARG A 120 -0.71 12.05 28.51
C ARG A 120 -1.28 10.70 28.95
N GLN A 121 -1.88 10.64 30.15
CA GLN A 121 -2.57 9.43 30.63
C GLN A 121 -3.97 9.26 30.03
N ILE A 122 -4.47 10.27 29.31
CA ILE A 122 -5.76 10.23 28.64
C ILE A 122 -5.52 9.97 27.15
N HIS A 123 -6.16 8.93 26.61
CA HIS A 123 -6.11 8.65 25.18
C HIS A 123 -6.89 9.71 24.39
N PRO A 124 -6.22 10.54 23.59
CA PRO A 124 -6.89 11.59 22.84
C PRO A 124 -7.72 11.03 21.68
N LEU A 125 -8.86 11.64 21.46
CA LEU A 125 -9.64 11.53 20.23
C LEU A 125 -9.45 12.82 19.42
N PHE A 126 -8.77 12.71 18.30
CA PHE A 126 -8.67 13.78 17.33
C PHE A 126 -9.83 13.66 16.33
N ALA A 127 -10.45 14.78 15.99
CA ALA A 127 -11.50 14.82 14.99
C ALA A 127 -11.39 16.09 14.15
N LYS A 128 -11.55 15.95 12.84
CA LYS A 128 -11.53 17.07 11.90
C LYS A 128 -12.67 16.95 10.91
N PRO A 129 -13.69 17.82 11.00
CA PRO A 129 -14.72 17.95 9.98
C PRO A 129 -14.13 18.63 8.72
N PHE A 130 -14.64 18.25 7.56
CA PHE A 130 -14.33 18.87 6.28
C PHE A 130 -15.48 18.66 5.28
N THR A 131 -15.49 19.46 4.23
CA THR A 131 -16.56 19.39 3.22
C THR A 131 -15.97 19.07 1.86
N LEU A 132 -16.60 18.14 1.14
CA LEU A 132 -16.31 17.84 -0.25
C LEU A 132 -17.43 18.36 -1.14
N ARG A 133 -17.10 18.94 -2.30
CA ARG A 133 -18.09 19.40 -3.28
C ARG A 133 -18.83 18.23 -3.92
N GLU A 134 -18.09 17.15 -4.16
CA GLU A 134 -18.59 15.90 -4.76
C GLU A 134 -17.90 14.70 -4.11
N ALA A 135 -18.48 13.52 -4.25
CA ALA A 135 -17.85 12.29 -3.82
C ALA A 135 -16.58 12.03 -4.66
N PRO A 136 -15.44 11.73 -4.04
CA PRO A 136 -14.20 11.54 -4.77
C PRO A 136 -14.22 10.21 -5.54
N VAL A 137 -13.65 10.21 -6.75
CA VAL A 137 -13.43 8.99 -7.53
C VAL A 137 -12.37 8.11 -6.86
N ARG A 138 -11.38 8.74 -6.22
CA ARG A 138 -10.31 8.07 -5.49
C ARG A 138 -9.76 8.96 -4.39
N ALA A 139 -9.67 8.40 -3.18
CA ALA A 139 -9.08 9.08 -2.03
C ALA A 139 -8.21 8.11 -1.21
N ARG A 140 -7.09 8.60 -0.70
CA ARG A 140 -6.14 7.86 0.13
C ARG A 140 -5.83 8.64 1.40
N ALA A 141 -5.79 7.95 2.52
CA ALA A 141 -5.24 8.48 3.76
C ALA A 141 -3.84 7.90 3.98
N TYR A 142 -2.86 8.77 4.16
CA TYR A 142 -1.50 8.43 4.58
C TYR A 142 -1.38 8.85 6.03
N VAL A 143 -1.19 7.88 6.93
CA VAL A 143 -1.32 8.11 8.36
C VAL A 143 -0.19 7.45 9.12
N THR A 144 0.33 8.14 10.12
CA THR A 144 1.25 7.58 11.10
C THR A 144 0.97 8.18 12.48
N GLY A 145 1.51 7.55 13.52
CA GLY A 145 1.38 8.01 14.89
C GLY A 145 2.53 7.54 15.76
N LEU A 146 2.85 8.32 16.78
CA LEU A 146 3.83 7.96 17.82
C LEU A 146 3.16 7.22 18.99
N GLY A 147 2.29 6.32 18.66
CA GLY A 147 1.49 5.47 19.53
C GLY A 147 0.71 4.50 18.66
N VAL A 148 -0.23 3.77 19.20
CA VAL A 148 -1.18 2.97 18.41
C VAL A 148 -2.41 3.82 18.11
N TYR A 149 -2.97 3.71 16.91
CA TYR A 149 -4.15 4.46 16.56
C TYR A 149 -5.23 3.60 15.89
N GLU A 150 -6.45 4.05 16.00
CA GLU A 150 -7.56 3.62 15.15
C GLU A 150 -8.11 4.83 14.40
N LEU A 151 -8.13 4.74 13.08
CA LEU A 151 -8.63 5.79 12.20
C LEU A 151 -10.04 5.47 11.75
N THR A 152 -10.91 6.48 11.79
CA THR A 152 -12.27 6.39 11.26
C THR A 152 -12.56 7.54 10.30
N VAL A 153 -13.45 7.29 9.35
CA VAL A 153 -14.03 8.30 8.47
C VAL A 153 -15.53 8.17 8.57
N ASN A 154 -16.22 9.28 8.89
CA ASN A 154 -17.67 9.30 9.09
C ASN A 154 -18.20 8.28 10.09
N GLY A 155 -17.36 7.92 11.09
CA GLY A 155 -17.69 6.94 12.13
C GLY A 155 -17.42 5.48 11.74
N GLU A 156 -16.97 5.21 10.52
CA GLU A 156 -16.59 3.87 10.06
C GLU A 156 -15.07 3.69 10.09
N ARG A 157 -14.60 2.52 10.54
CA ARG A 157 -13.16 2.20 10.56
C ARG A 157 -12.63 2.11 9.13
N VAL A 158 -11.44 2.66 8.92
CA VAL A 158 -10.80 2.63 7.58
C VAL A 158 -10.19 1.29 7.24
N SER A 159 -9.92 0.44 8.23
CA SER A 159 -9.27 -0.86 8.10
C SER A 159 -9.63 -1.75 9.29
N ASP A 160 -9.46 -3.05 9.13
CA ASP A 160 -9.49 -4.06 10.19
C ASP A 160 -8.13 -4.25 10.89
N GLU A 161 -7.10 -3.52 10.46
CA GLU A 161 -5.81 -3.51 11.12
C GLU A 161 -5.93 -3.10 12.58
N VAL A 162 -5.16 -3.78 13.44
CA VAL A 162 -5.01 -3.47 14.85
C VAL A 162 -3.57 -3.14 15.18
N LEU A 163 -3.36 -2.29 16.19
CA LEU A 163 -2.03 -1.88 16.65
C LEU A 163 -1.19 -1.13 15.61
N ALA A 164 -1.84 -0.48 14.61
CA ALA A 164 -1.14 0.40 13.68
C ALA A 164 -0.54 1.62 14.43
N PRO A 165 0.64 2.13 14.06
CA PRO A 165 1.48 1.77 12.91
C PRO A 165 2.48 0.64 13.19
N PHE A 166 2.25 -0.27 14.11
CA PHE A 166 3.12 -1.35 14.55
C PHE A 166 4.36 -0.86 15.30
N TYR A 167 5.28 -1.77 15.64
CA TYR A 167 6.54 -1.43 16.27
C TYR A 167 7.49 -0.78 15.25
N ASN A 168 8.13 0.32 15.65
CA ASN A 168 9.06 1.08 14.82
C ASN A 168 10.40 1.27 15.55
N ASP A 169 11.46 1.48 14.78
CA ASP A 169 12.71 2.03 15.28
C ASP A 169 12.62 3.57 15.24
N TYR A 170 12.03 4.13 16.29
CA TYR A 170 11.64 5.53 16.37
C TYR A 170 12.80 6.55 16.22
N ASP A 171 14.05 6.09 16.36
CA ASP A 171 15.22 6.93 16.17
C ASP A 171 15.67 6.99 14.70
N ASN A 172 15.34 5.97 13.90
CA ASN A 172 15.78 5.86 12.53
C ASN A 172 14.63 5.99 11.51
N TRP A 173 13.45 5.41 11.80
CA TRP A 173 12.33 5.42 10.87
C TRP A 173 11.00 5.14 11.56
N ILE A 174 9.92 5.65 10.96
CA ILE A 174 8.55 5.43 11.41
C ILE A 174 7.73 4.99 10.21
N GLN A 175 7.02 3.88 10.35
CA GLN A 175 6.07 3.41 9.35
C GLN A 175 4.87 4.34 9.26
N TYR A 176 4.33 4.47 8.07
CA TYR A 176 2.99 4.99 7.86
C TYR A 176 2.13 3.97 7.10
N GLN A 177 0.84 4.02 7.33
CA GLN A 177 -0.14 3.21 6.62
C GLN A 177 -0.79 4.03 5.50
N THR A 178 -1.21 3.33 4.45
CA THR A 178 -1.99 3.90 3.35
C THR A 178 -3.34 3.20 3.31
N TYR A 179 -4.41 3.95 3.45
CA TYR A 179 -5.77 3.42 3.43
C TYR A 179 -6.55 3.92 2.22
N ASP A 180 -7.35 3.05 1.61
CA ASP A 180 -8.37 3.45 0.65
C ASP A 180 -9.62 3.93 1.41
N ILE A 181 -9.79 5.23 1.49
CA ILE A 181 -10.94 5.84 2.15
C ILE A 181 -12.03 6.29 1.17
N THR A 182 -11.86 5.96 -0.12
CA THR A 182 -12.83 6.34 -1.16
C THR A 182 -14.27 5.95 -0.82
N PRO A 183 -14.55 4.70 -0.40
CA PRO A 183 -15.91 4.26 -0.15
C PRO A 183 -16.56 4.90 1.08
N LEU A 184 -15.76 5.50 1.96
CA LEU A 184 -16.22 6.13 3.20
C LEU A 184 -16.54 7.63 3.03
N LEU A 185 -16.17 8.21 1.89
CA LEU A 185 -16.34 9.64 1.63
C LEU A 185 -17.60 9.91 0.79
N ARG A 186 -18.23 11.05 1.07
CA ARG A 186 -19.44 11.51 0.36
C ARG A 186 -19.35 12.97 0.00
N ALA A 187 -20.19 13.43 -0.91
CA ALA A 187 -20.42 14.84 -1.12
C ALA A 187 -21.03 15.49 0.14
N GLY A 188 -20.66 16.71 0.44
CA GLY A 188 -21.08 17.43 1.64
C GLY A 188 -20.14 17.19 2.82
N GLU A 189 -20.69 17.17 4.01
CA GLU A 189 -19.93 17.08 5.26
C GLU A 189 -19.36 15.68 5.49
N ASN A 190 -18.09 15.65 5.87
CA ASN A 190 -17.34 14.47 6.27
C ASN A 190 -16.55 14.77 7.55
N CYS A 191 -16.18 13.74 8.28
CA CYS A 191 -15.31 13.85 9.43
C CYS A 191 -14.28 12.71 9.42
N VAL A 192 -13.02 13.05 9.57
CA VAL A 192 -11.97 12.09 9.91
C VAL A 192 -11.69 12.16 11.40
N SER A 193 -11.57 11.01 12.05
CA SER A 193 -11.17 10.98 13.46
C SER A 193 -10.21 9.84 13.77
N ALA A 194 -9.38 10.06 14.79
CA ALA A 194 -8.41 9.08 15.24
C ALA A 194 -8.37 9.06 16.76
N ILE A 195 -8.55 7.88 17.35
CA ILE A 195 -8.21 7.64 18.75
C ILE A 195 -6.78 7.13 18.82
N VAL A 196 -5.97 7.66 19.75
CA VAL A 196 -4.55 7.33 19.85
C VAL A 196 -4.24 6.79 21.25
N GLY A 197 -3.71 5.58 21.30
CA GLY A 197 -3.20 4.95 22.52
C GLY A 197 -1.68 5.11 22.64
N GLU A 198 -1.12 4.75 23.80
CA GLU A 198 0.32 4.93 24.09
C GLU A 198 1.23 4.14 23.14
N GLY A 199 0.89 2.89 22.84
CA GLY A 199 1.70 2.02 22.01
C GLY A 199 3.10 1.73 22.58
N TRP A 200 4.01 1.33 21.73
CA TRP A 200 5.35 0.89 22.16
C TRP A 200 6.30 2.02 22.50
N ARG A 201 6.15 3.19 21.91
CA ARG A 201 7.02 4.34 22.19
C ARG A 201 6.93 4.84 23.63
N ARG A 202 5.77 4.69 24.26
CA ARG A 202 5.48 5.19 25.62
C ARG A 202 5.23 4.08 26.64
N ASN A 203 5.58 2.83 26.33
CA ASN A 203 5.30 1.72 27.20
C ASN A 203 6.24 1.73 28.42
N ARG A 204 5.73 2.16 29.57
CA ARG A 204 6.43 2.20 30.85
C ARG A 204 7.08 0.85 31.24
N LEU A 205 6.39 -0.27 30.96
CA LEU A 205 6.89 -1.61 31.29
C LEU A 205 8.16 -1.97 30.50
N VAL A 206 8.27 -1.52 29.26
CA VAL A 206 9.47 -1.71 28.44
C VAL A 206 10.56 -0.75 28.89
N GLN A 207 10.24 0.48 29.20
CA GLN A 207 11.19 1.51 29.70
C GLN A 207 11.79 1.12 31.03
N GLU A 208 10.99 0.65 32.01
CA GLU A 208 11.45 0.24 33.32
C GLU A 208 12.31 -1.05 33.30
N ARG A 209 12.01 -1.98 32.37
CA ARG A 209 12.76 -3.26 32.28
C ARG A 209 14.07 -3.17 31.50
N LEU A 210 14.17 -2.26 30.56
CA LEU A 210 15.32 -2.20 29.64
C LEU A 210 16.24 -1.00 29.87
N GLU A 211 15.94 -0.13 30.89
CA GLU A 211 16.69 1.11 31.18
C GLU A 211 16.93 1.99 29.91
N PHE A 212 16.07 1.88 28.90
CA PHE A 212 16.14 2.73 27.73
C PHE A 212 15.61 4.12 28.03
N ASN A 213 16.39 4.92 28.76
CA ASN A 213 16.11 6.35 29.00
C ASN A 213 16.13 7.21 27.73
N GLU A 214 16.48 6.65 26.57
CA GLU A 214 16.61 7.39 25.31
C GLU A 214 15.29 7.47 24.51
N PHE A 215 14.33 6.60 24.76
CA PHE A 215 13.03 6.64 24.07
C PHE A 215 12.12 7.81 24.48
N ASN A 216 12.53 8.61 25.45
CA ASN A 216 11.79 9.79 25.91
C ASN A 216 12.21 11.10 25.22
N ARG A 217 13.06 11.06 24.22
CA ARG A 217 13.36 12.26 23.46
C ARG A 217 12.13 12.68 22.67
N VAL A 218 11.53 13.76 23.10
CA VAL A 218 10.60 14.55 22.28
C VAL A 218 11.43 15.00 21.09
N LEU A 219 11.05 14.57 19.90
CA LEU A 219 11.63 15.15 18.68
C LEU A 219 11.32 16.65 18.70
N PRO A 220 12.31 17.51 18.42
CA PRO A 220 12.12 18.96 18.40
C PRO A 220 11.09 19.39 17.37
#